data_34ca2dfa35df7f143610a8f4ab194978
#
_entry.id   34ca2dfa35df7f143610a8f4ab194978
#
_cell.length_a   1.000
_cell.length_b   1.000
_cell.length_c   1.000
_cell.angle_alpha   90.00
_cell.angle_beta   90.00
_cell.angle_gamma   90.00
#
_symmetry.space_group_name_H-M   'P 1'
#
loop_
_entity.id
_entity.type
_entity.pdbx_description
1 polymer ?
#
loop_
_entity_poly.entity_id
_entity_poly.type
_entity_poly.pdbx_seq_one_letter_code
_entity_poly.pdbx_strand_id
1 'polypeptide(L)'
;MNRADDVANLFQRFGASSEGYLEIDDSLDYHETPVDSVFPATPPRVTDQSVPEQTCAAQPAETPDTAPDLLMTPTAKGAASGVLANLLAEAAQARQAEAQARNNEALVQSLFKGQPPRTSARVIAVVSAKGGVGKSTLSAAMASLVRVPGAQTLAIDLDPQNALMHHLNASPDVAGLGGASLSGENWRTLLLTGSCDTQVLPYGALPLDERRSLEHFQENDPHWLVRQIARMQLDARDVVILDVPCGDLRMLQQALTAASQVLVVLTADAACYVTLDQMQGWLEPVLAGSQPPACHYVINRFDASRTFSRDMYDVLARRLGERLLGVVRDDYALAESLAYGHNAVQVPSASPGTQDLRVLSNVLIARLLTQDVEENRLS
;
A
#
# COMPACT_ATOMS: atom_id res chain seq x y z
N MET A 1 8.15 25.12 -23.11
CA MET A 1 8.74 24.22 -22.12
C MET A 1 9.26 23.03 -22.89
N ASN A 2 10.49 22.65 -22.71
CA ASN A 2 11.14 21.66 -23.58
C ASN A 2 10.85 20.26 -23.00
N ARG A 3 10.31 19.35 -23.81
CA ARG A 3 9.91 17.97 -23.40
C ARG A 3 11.08 17.20 -22.76
N ALA A 4 12.31 17.46 -23.19
CA ALA A 4 13.52 16.85 -22.63
C ALA A 4 13.81 17.26 -21.17
N ASP A 5 13.47 18.49 -20.78
CA ASP A 5 13.66 18.99 -19.42
C ASP A 5 12.65 18.33 -18.45
N ASP A 6 11.43 18.01 -18.92
CA ASP A 6 10.38 17.37 -18.15
C ASP A 6 10.74 15.91 -17.84
N VAL A 7 11.32 15.20 -18.81
CA VAL A 7 11.77 13.81 -18.66
C VAL A 7 12.97 13.72 -17.72
N ALA A 8 13.93 14.63 -17.82
CA ALA A 8 15.09 14.69 -16.93
C ALA A 8 14.68 14.94 -15.47
N ASN A 9 13.71 15.83 -15.23
CA ASN A 9 13.13 16.09 -13.93
C ASN A 9 12.39 14.86 -13.35
N LEU A 10 11.74 14.08 -14.21
CA LEU A 10 11.07 12.84 -13.81
C LEU A 10 12.08 11.81 -13.27
N PHE A 11 13.16 11.54 -14.03
CA PHE A 11 14.20 10.60 -13.61
C PHE A 11 14.88 11.02 -12.31
N GLN A 12 15.17 12.31 -12.15
CA GLN A 12 15.79 12.83 -10.93
C GLN A 12 14.92 12.66 -9.70
N ARG A 13 13.58 12.80 -9.82
CA ARG A 13 12.62 12.61 -8.71
C ARG A 13 12.50 11.14 -8.27
N PHE A 14 12.69 10.20 -9.19
CA PHE A 14 12.64 8.76 -8.88
C PHE A 14 14.01 8.16 -8.57
N GLY A 15 15.06 8.98 -8.42
CA GLY A 15 16.40 8.52 -8.11
C GLY A 15 17.06 7.70 -9.23
N ALA A 16 16.55 7.81 -10.46
CA ALA A 16 17.07 7.14 -11.64
C ALA A 16 17.91 8.09 -12.48
N SER A 17 18.90 7.55 -13.24
CA SER A 17 19.71 8.33 -14.18
C SER A 17 19.02 8.39 -15.55
N SER A 18 19.03 9.56 -16.17
CA SER A 18 18.62 9.72 -17.57
C SER A 18 19.68 9.27 -18.57
N GLU A 19 20.85 8.82 -18.10
CA GLU A 19 21.92 8.31 -18.98
C GLU A 19 21.45 6.97 -19.60
N GLY A 20 21.25 6.98 -20.90
CA GLY A 20 20.75 5.83 -21.67
C GLY A 20 19.30 5.94 -22.14
N TYR A 21 18.59 7.03 -21.83
CA TYR A 21 17.29 7.31 -22.42
C TYR A 21 17.46 7.74 -23.88
N LEU A 22 16.92 6.94 -24.80
CA LEU A 22 16.87 7.28 -26.22
C LEU A 22 15.47 7.77 -26.55
N GLU A 23 15.35 9.04 -26.92
CA GLU A 23 14.11 9.59 -27.46
C GLU A 23 13.88 8.96 -28.85
N ILE A 24 12.80 8.20 -29.01
CA ILE A 24 12.39 7.65 -30.29
C ILE A 24 11.57 8.73 -31.00
N ASP A 25 12.14 9.29 -32.05
CA ASP A 25 11.44 10.26 -32.91
C ASP A 25 10.19 9.60 -33.52
N ASP A 26 9.05 10.29 -33.41
CA ASP A 26 7.71 9.86 -33.87
C ASP A 26 7.60 9.83 -35.43
N SER A 27 8.65 9.61 -36.17
CA SER A 27 8.66 9.54 -37.64
C SER A 27 8.56 8.11 -38.19
N LEU A 28 8.04 7.16 -37.42
CA LEU A 28 7.72 5.84 -37.95
C LEU A 28 6.32 5.86 -38.59
N ASP A 29 6.28 6.10 -39.92
CA ASP A 29 5.12 5.78 -40.75
C ASP A 29 4.80 4.28 -40.64
N TYR A 30 3.70 3.98 -39.94
CA TYR A 30 3.17 2.64 -39.83
C TYR A 30 2.51 2.27 -41.15
N HIS A 31 3.21 1.60 -42.04
CA HIS A 31 2.62 0.88 -43.15
C HIS A 31 2.14 -0.48 -42.63
N GLU A 32 0.81 -0.61 -42.45
CA GLU A 32 0.18 -1.90 -42.24
C GLU A 32 0.38 -2.77 -43.48
N THR A 33 1.26 -3.75 -43.43
CA THR A 33 1.26 -4.87 -44.36
C THR A 33 0.25 -5.91 -43.89
N PRO A 34 -0.68 -6.39 -44.73
CA PRO A 34 -1.62 -7.45 -44.35
C PRO A 34 -0.82 -8.73 -44.06
N VAL A 35 -0.85 -9.22 -42.81
CA VAL A 35 -0.26 -10.50 -42.44
C VAL A 35 -1.27 -11.59 -42.78
N ASP A 36 -1.01 -12.31 -43.87
CA ASP A 36 -1.66 -13.58 -44.19
C ASP A 36 -1.43 -14.58 -43.02
N SER A 37 -2.53 -15.08 -42.54
CA SER A 37 -2.58 -16.05 -41.44
C SER A 37 -1.98 -17.39 -41.84
N VAL A 38 -0.76 -17.68 -41.36
CA VAL A 38 -0.21 -19.04 -41.32
C VAL A 38 0.21 -19.37 -39.89
N PHE A 39 -0.69 -20.02 -39.15
CA PHE A 39 -0.32 -20.73 -37.94
C PHE A 39 0.16 -22.15 -38.31
N PRO A 40 1.38 -22.53 -38.00
CA PRO A 40 1.74 -23.94 -38.00
C PRO A 40 1.33 -24.57 -36.67
N ALA A 41 0.51 -25.60 -36.79
CA ALA A 41 0.18 -26.51 -35.69
C ALA A 41 1.41 -27.36 -35.35
N THR A 42 1.55 -27.65 -34.04
CA THR A 42 2.38 -28.67 -33.38
C THR A 42 3.74 -28.23 -32.87
N PRO A 43 3.96 -28.35 -31.52
CA PRO A 43 5.27 -28.16 -30.92
C PRO A 43 6.16 -29.37 -31.10
N PRO A 44 7.48 -29.23 -31.28
CA PRO A 44 8.39 -30.39 -31.39
C PRO A 44 8.60 -31.04 -30.03
N ARG A 45 8.52 -32.37 -30.08
CA ARG A 45 8.81 -33.33 -29.02
C ARG A 45 10.29 -33.23 -28.63
N VAL A 46 10.59 -32.90 -27.38
CA VAL A 46 11.94 -32.95 -26.82
C VAL A 46 12.36 -34.41 -26.65
N THR A 47 13.37 -34.83 -27.38
CA THR A 47 14.05 -36.11 -27.18
C THR A 47 15.10 -35.99 -26.08
N ASP A 48 14.99 -36.89 -25.16
CA ASP A 48 15.88 -37.22 -24.06
C ASP A 48 17.34 -37.43 -24.55
N GLN A 49 18.28 -36.67 -24.04
CA GLN A 49 19.71 -37.00 -24.17
C GLN A 49 20.37 -37.00 -22.79
N SER A 50 20.74 -38.19 -22.44
CA SER A 50 21.51 -38.67 -21.30
C SER A 50 22.78 -37.83 -21.01
N VAL A 51 22.93 -37.47 -19.74
CA VAL A 51 24.13 -36.91 -19.10
C VAL A 51 25.08 -38.07 -18.75
N PRO A 52 26.38 -38.03 -19.07
CA PRO A 52 27.33 -39.00 -18.54
C PRO A 52 27.82 -38.62 -17.14
N GLU A 53 27.69 -39.55 -16.24
CA GLU A 53 28.29 -39.61 -14.91
C GLU A 53 29.83 -39.56 -14.99
N GLN A 54 30.46 -38.60 -14.32
CA GLN A 54 31.91 -38.67 -14.02
C GLN A 54 32.10 -38.91 -12.52
N THR A 55 32.47 -40.15 -12.23
CA THR A 55 33.03 -40.66 -10.99
C THR A 55 34.35 -39.98 -10.66
N CYS A 56 34.46 -39.41 -9.48
CA CYS A 56 35.73 -38.95 -8.90
C CYS A 56 36.14 -39.91 -7.76
N ALA A 57 37.21 -40.63 -8.02
CA ALA A 57 37.84 -41.55 -7.07
C ALA A 57 38.69 -40.77 -6.05
N ALA A 58 38.61 -41.22 -4.81
CA ALA A 58 39.48 -40.84 -3.69
C ALA A 58 40.78 -41.63 -3.74
N GLN A 59 41.89 -41.00 -3.37
CA GLN A 59 43.02 -41.68 -2.71
C GLN A 59 43.96 -40.69 -1.99
N PRO A 60 44.86 -41.13 -1.08
CA PRO A 60 44.95 -40.64 0.26
C PRO A 60 46.32 -39.96 0.61
N ALA A 61 46.36 -39.54 1.83
CA ALA A 61 47.43 -38.91 2.64
C ALA A 61 48.91 -39.28 2.40
N GLU A 62 49.76 -38.26 2.51
CA GLU A 62 51.10 -38.41 3.10
C GLU A 62 51.50 -37.12 3.81
N THR A 63 51.85 -37.21 5.10
CA THR A 63 52.65 -36.22 5.86
C THR A 63 54.13 -36.49 5.64
N PRO A 64 55.02 -35.51 5.72
CA PRO A 64 55.85 -35.41 6.89
C PRO A 64 56.20 -33.96 7.34
N ASP A 65 56.20 -33.83 8.64
CA ASP A 65 57.17 -33.23 9.55
C ASP A 65 58.24 -32.26 8.99
N THR A 66 58.24 -31.04 9.46
CA THR A 66 59.42 -30.30 10.00
C THR A 66 59.01 -28.86 10.38
N ALA A 67 59.13 -28.53 11.64
CA ALA A 67 59.18 -27.14 12.11
C ALA A 67 60.59 -26.56 11.79
N PRO A 68 60.67 -25.22 11.69
CA PRO A 68 61.34 -24.48 12.70
C PRO A 68 60.62 -23.21 13.18
N ASP A 69 60.74 -23.06 14.43
CA ASP A 69 60.68 -21.90 15.30
C ASP A 69 61.12 -20.60 14.65
N LEU A 70 60.35 -19.52 14.74
CA LEU A 70 60.79 -18.12 14.76
C LEU A 70 59.68 -17.15 15.21
N LEU A 71 59.88 -16.64 16.40
CA LEU A 71 59.59 -15.26 16.88
C LEU A 71 58.17 -14.68 16.78
N MET A 72 57.58 -14.65 17.92
CA MET A 72 56.48 -13.78 18.31
C MET A 72 56.77 -12.29 18.07
N THR A 73 55.81 -11.63 17.40
CA THR A 73 55.51 -10.22 17.64
C THR A 73 54.02 -10.07 17.91
N PRO A 74 53.60 -9.45 19.02
CA PRO A 74 52.21 -9.27 19.36
C PRO A 74 51.77 -7.89 18.94
N THR A 75 50.97 -7.77 17.86
CA THR A 75 50.20 -6.54 17.62
C THR A 75 49.05 -6.77 16.62
N ALA A 76 47.89 -7.19 17.11
CA ALA A 76 46.56 -6.96 16.47
C ALA A 76 45.41 -7.48 17.35
N LYS A 77 45.42 -7.23 18.65
CA LYS A 77 44.28 -7.64 19.51
C LYS A 77 43.34 -6.50 19.90
N GLY A 78 43.55 -5.27 19.41
CA GLY A 78 42.74 -4.11 19.85
C GLY A 78 41.56 -3.77 18.98
N ALA A 79 41.64 -4.00 17.64
CA ALA A 79 40.61 -3.53 16.69
C ALA A 79 39.40 -4.48 16.55
N ALA A 80 39.63 -5.79 16.59
CA ALA A 80 38.57 -6.79 16.49
C ALA A 80 37.65 -6.83 17.70
N SER A 81 38.19 -6.50 18.90
CA SER A 81 37.43 -6.47 20.17
C SER A 81 36.43 -5.31 20.20
N GLY A 82 36.77 -4.15 19.60
CA GLY A 82 35.85 -2.99 19.55
C GLY A 82 34.68 -3.16 18.61
N VAL A 83 34.93 -3.75 17.46
CA VAL A 83 33.86 -4.02 16.47
C VAL A 83 32.87 -5.05 17.00
N LEU A 84 33.38 -6.12 17.65
CA LEU A 84 32.51 -7.14 18.25
C LEU A 84 31.73 -6.56 19.44
N ALA A 85 32.34 -5.70 20.25
CA ALA A 85 31.66 -5.03 21.36
C ALA A 85 30.54 -4.10 20.88
N ASN A 86 30.76 -3.38 19.79
CA ASN A 86 29.71 -2.52 19.17
C ASN A 86 28.57 -3.34 18.61
N LEU A 87 28.85 -4.43 17.88
CA LEU A 87 27.81 -5.33 17.34
C LEU A 87 27.00 -5.99 18.48
N LEU A 88 27.66 -6.37 19.57
CA LEU A 88 26.95 -6.92 20.73
C LEU A 88 26.12 -5.86 21.46
N ALA A 89 26.57 -4.61 21.49
CA ALA A 89 25.81 -3.51 22.08
C ALA A 89 24.58 -3.16 21.21
N GLU A 90 24.71 -3.13 19.90
CA GLU A 90 23.59 -2.94 18.97
C GLU A 90 22.56 -4.09 19.07
N ALA A 91 23.04 -5.33 19.10
CA ALA A 91 22.18 -6.50 19.30
C ALA A 91 21.48 -6.48 20.68
N ALA A 92 22.11 -5.98 21.69
CA ALA A 92 21.51 -5.82 23.04
C ALA A 92 20.45 -4.71 23.04
N GLN A 93 20.70 -3.59 22.36
CA GLN A 93 19.74 -2.50 22.22
C GLN A 93 18.51 -2.94 21.40
N ALA A 94 18.71 -3.67 20.29
CA ALA A 94 17.63 -4.23 19.50
C ALA A 94 16.75 -5.18 20.33
N ARG A 95 17.37 -6.08 21.12
CA ARG A 95 16.63 -6.98 22.02
C ARG A 95 15.88 -6.24 23.12
N GLN A 96 16.43 -5.15 23.64
CA GLN A 96 15.74 -4.33 24.64
C GLN A 96 14.55 -3.60 24.03
N ALA A 97 14.67 -3.06 22.80
CA ALA A 97 13.59 -2.44 22.07
C ALA A 97 12.46 -3.44 21.78
N GLU A 98 12.81 -4.65 21.32
CA GLU A 98 11.82 -5.72 21.11
C GLU A 98 11.13 -6.13 22.44
N ALA A 99 11.86 -6.23 23.52
CA ALA A 99 11.29 -6.58 24.81
C ALA A 99 10.34 -5.48 25.34
N GLN A 100 10.68 -4.20 25.12
CA GLN A 100 9.82 -3.08 25.45
C GLN A 100 8.57 -3.05 24.58
N ALA A 101 8.70 -3.31 23.28
CA ALA A 101 7.57 -3.40 22.36
C ALA A 101 6.60 -4.51 22.80
N ARG A 102 7.11 -5.71 23.12
CA ARG A 102 6.31 -6.83 23.62
C ARG A 102 5.62 -6.52 24.96
N ASN A 103 6.30 -5.85 25.88
CA ASN A 103 5.71 -5.45 27.15
C ASN A 103 4.61 -4.40 26.97
N ASN A 104 4.81 -3.42 26.09
CA ASN A 104 3.81 -2.42 25.77
C ASN A 104 2.58 -3.05 25.11
N GLU A 105 2.80 -4.01 24.22
CA GLU A 105 1.74 -4.76 23.57
C GLU A 105 0.95 -5.64 24.54
N ALA A 106 1.64 -6.36 25.44
CA ALA A 106 1.01 -7.14 26.49
C ALA A 106 0.19 -6.25 27.46
N LEU A 107 0.66 -5.03 27.75
CA LEU A 107 -0.08 -4.07 28.57
C LEU A 107 -1.34 -3.60 27.85
N VAL A 108 -1.22 -3.26 26.56
CA VAL A 108 -2.38 -2.87 25.72
C VAL A 108 -3.37 -4.03 25.63
N GLN A 109 -2.92 -5.26 25.39
CA GLN A 109 -3.78 -6.45 25.40
C GLN A 109 -4.48 -6.68 26.73
N SER A 110 -3.78 -6.41 27.85
CA SER A 110 -4.35 -6.56 29.19
C SER A 110 -5.47 -5.54 29.47
N LEU A 111 -5.38 -4.34 28.92
CA LEU A 111 -6.39 -3.29 29.05
C LEU A 111 -7.68 -3.60 28.27
N PHE A 112 -7.57 -4.42 27.22
CA PHE A 112 -8.70 -4.76 26.35
C PHE A 112 -9.14 -6.24 26.46
N LYS A 113 -8.88 -6.89 27.59
CA LYS A 113 -9.31 -8.29 27.84
C LYS A 113 -10.83 -8.40 27.71
N GLY A 114 -11.29 -8.94 26.59
CA GLY A 114 -12.67 -9.39 26.40
C GLY A 114 -13.45 -8.76 25.25
N GLN A 115 -13.05 -7.59 24.73
CA GLN A 115 -13.63 -7.01 23.51
C GLN A 115 -12.52 -6.42 22.63
N PRO A 116 -12.64 -6.50 21.28
CA PRO A 116 -11.73 -5.79 20.42
C PRO A 116 -11.77 -4.29 20.76
N PRO A 117 -10.62 -3.61 20.82
CA PRO A 117 -10.60 -2.17 21.05
C PRO A 117 -11.38 -1.49 19.94
N ARG A 118 -12.14 -0.46 20.28
CA ARG A 118 -12.87 0.33 19.30
C ARG A 118 -12.21 1.69 19.19
N THR A 119 -12.02 2.16 17.97
CA THR A 119 -11.77 3.57 17.73
C THR A 119 -13.11 4.29 17.68
N SER A 120 -13.17 5.49 18.24
CA SER A 120 -14.33 6.36 18.07
C SER A 120 -14.33 7.05 16.70
N ALA A 121 -13.15 7.16 16.06
CA ALA A 121 -13.01 7.80 14.75
C ALA A 121 -13.72 7.00 13.63
N ARG A 122 -14.15 7.72 12.60
CA ARG A 122 -14.76 7.14 11.39
C ARG A 122 -13.67 6.61 10.48
N VAL A 123 -13.60 5.30 10.32
CA VAL A 123 -12.56 4.65 9.53
C VAL A 123 -13.14 4.21 8.19
N ILE A 124 -12.55 4.69 7.09
CA ILE A 124 -12.89 4.34 5.71
C ILE A 124 -11.74 3.51 5.13
N ALA A 125 -11.98 2.24 4.87
CA ALA A 125 -11.02 1.37 4.20
C ALA A 125 -11.20 1.46 2.69
N VAL A 126 -10.19 1.93 1.97
CA VAL A 126 -10.15 1.95 0.50
C VAL A 126 -9.46 0.69 0.02
N VAL A 127 -10.20 -0.16 -0.69
CA VAL A 127 -9.79 -1.52 -1.04
C VAL A 127 -10.00 -1.83 -2.52
N SER A 128 -9.27 -2.79 -3.06
CA SER A 128 -9.48 -3.30 -4.42
C SER A 128 -8.99 -4.75 -4.53
N ALA A 129 -9.64 -5.55 -5.37
CA ALA A 129 -9.18 -6.90 -5.68
C ALA A 129 -8.05 -6.93 -6.72
N LYS A 130 -7.87 -5.83 -7.46
CA LYS A 130 -6.92 -5.71 -8.57
C LYS A 130 -5.99 -4.52 -8.34
N GLY A 131 -4.71 -4.69 -8.66
CA GLY A 131 -3.73 -3.59 -8.69
C GLY A 131 -3.96 -2.62 -9.85
N GLY A 132 -3.47 -1.38 -9.72
CA GLY A 132 -3.50 -0.39 -10.80
C GLY A 132 -4.86 0.27 -11.08
N VAL A 133 -5.89 0.03 -10.26
CA VAL A 133 -7.23 0.67 -10.41
C VAL A 133 -7.27 2.12 -9.94
N GLY A 134 -6.16 2.66 -9.40
CA GLY A 134 -6.09 4.04 -8.87
C GLY A 134 -6.52 4.16 -7.41
N LYS A 135 -6.41 3.09 -6.62
CA LYS A 135 -6.76 3.05 -5.20
C LYS A 135 -6.05 4.15 -4.40
N SER A 136 -4.72 4.23 -4.42
CA SER A 136 -3.95 5.22 -3.66
C SER A 136 -4.22 6.66 -4.11
N THR A 137 -4.44 6.89 -5.41
CA THR A 137 -4.88 8.19 -5.94
C THR A 137 -6.23 8.59 -5.37
N LEU A 138 -7.18 7.64 -5.30
CA LEU A 138 -8.50 7.88 -4.72
C LEU A 138 -8.41 8.08 -3.20
N SER A 139 -7.60 7.30 -2.49
CA SER A 139 -7.34 7.45 -1.05
C SER A 139 -6.79 8.85 -0.73
N ALA A 140 -5.80 9.32 -1.48
CA ALA A 140 -5.24 10.66 -1.33
C ALA A 140 -6.27 11.78 -1.64
N ALA A 141 -7.06 11.59 -2.69
CA ALA A 141 -8.12 12.53 -3.05
C ALA A 141 -9.20 12.62 -1.96
N MET A 142 -9.68 11.48 -1.46
CA MET A 142 -10.65 11.43 -0.37
C MET A 142 -10.07 12.04 0.91
N ALA A 143 -8.84 11.72 1.28
CA ALA A 143 -8.17 12.30 2.43
C ALA A 143 -8.05 13.82 2.34
N SER A 144 -7.93 14.38 1.15
CA SER A 144 -7.85 15.82 0.91
C SER A 144 -9.20 16.53 0.82
N LEU A 145 -10.24 15.83 0.36
CA LEU A 145 -11.56 16.43 0.11
C LEU A 145 -12.59 16.18 1.21
N VAL A 146 -12.48 15.06 1.93
CA VAL A 146 -13.39 14.76 3.03
C VAL A 146 -13.05 15.66 4.21
N ARG A 147 -13.89 16.66 4.42
CA ARG A 147 -13.75 17.65 5.50
C ARG A 147 -15.04 17.69 6.30
N VAL A 148 -14.97 17.22 7.54
CA VAL A 148 -16.08 17.33 8.50
C VAL A 148 -15.80 18.52 9.42
N PRO A 149 -16.76 19.43 9.64
CA PRO A 149 -16.54 20.61 10.47
C PRO A 149 -16.09 20.26 11.89
N GLY A 150 -14.95 20.82 12.31
CA GLY A 150 -14.36 20.59 13.64
C GLY A 150 -13.72 19.22 13.83
N ALA A 151 -13.42 18.50 12.74
CA ALA A 151 -12.74 17.22 12.74
C ALA A 151 -11.46 17.26 11.88
N GLN A 152 -10.55 16.35 12.14
CA GLN A 152 -9.36 16.13 11.33
C GLN A 152 -9.58 14.98 10.35
N THR A 153 -8.92 15.02 9.19
CA THR A 153 -8.88 13.91 8.26
C THR A 153 -7.44 13.41 8.17
N LEU A 154 -7.26 12.13 8.44
CA LEU A 154 -5.98 11.44 8.43
C LEU A 154 -5.97 10.42 7.29
N ALA A 155 -4.84 10.30 6.61
CA ALA A 155 -4.57 9.24 5.65
C ALA A 155 -3.51 8.30 6.24
N ILE A 156 -3.77 7.00 6.24
CA ILE A 156 -2.81 5.97 6.70
C ILE A 156 -2.50 5.06 5.53
N ASP A 157 -1.23 5.02 5.15
CA ASP A 157 -0.72 4.12 4.11
C ASP A 157 -0.37 2.77 4.73
N LEU A 158 -1.14 1.75 4.40
CA LEU A 158 -0.88 0.37 4.82
C LEU A 158 -0.09 -0.42 3.77
N ASP A 159 0.19 0.20 2.60
CA ASP A 159 0.91 -0.43 1.51
C ASP A 159 2.42 -0.19 1.65
N PRO A 160 3.25 -1.26 1.73
CA PRO A 160 4.70 -1.13 1.76
C PRO A 160 5.31 -0.38 0.57
N GLN A 161 4.56 -0.19 -0.51
CA GLN A 161 5.00 0.64 -1.64
C GLN A 161 4.97 2.14 -1.33
N ASN A 162 4.31 2.53 -0.24
CA ASN A 162 4.35 3.89 0.30
C ASN A 162 3.88 4.98 -0.70
N ALA A 163 2.92 4.63 -1.56
CA ALA A 163 2.48 5.49 -2.65
C ALA A 163 1.69 6.71 -2.17
N LEU A 164 0.97 6.59 -1.06
CA LEU A 164 0.06 7.60 -0.55
C LEU A 164 0.78 8.90 -0.18
N MET A 165 1.97 8.82 0.41
CA MET A 165 2.76 10.00 0.77
C MET A 165 3.19 10.81 -0.45
N HIS A 166 3.49 10.16 -1.58
CA HIS A 166 3.81 10.85 -2.83
C HIS A 166 2.61 11.59 -3.39
N HIS A 167 1.42 10.98 -3.35
CA HIS A 167 0.17 11.63 -3.75
C HIS A 167 -0.21 12.82 -2.87
N LEU A 168 0.18 12.79 -1.59
CA LEU A 168 -0.07 13.87 -0.64
C LEU A 168 1.09 14.85 -0.50
N ASN A 169 2.16 14.66 -1.27
CA ASN A 169 3.37 15.48 -1.25
C ASN A 169 3.98 15.63 0.16
N ALA A 170 3.99 14.54 0.91
CA ALA A 170 4.63 14.46 2.23
C ALA A 170 6.09 14.03 2.10
N SER A 171 6.91 14.33 3.12
CA SER A 171 8.34 13.97 3.11
C SER A 171 8.53 12.45 3.09
N PRO A 172 9.42 11.90 2.22
CA PRO A 172 9.69 10.47 2.16
C PRO A 172 10.60 9.94 3.28
N ASP A 173 11.36 10.82 3.96
CA ASP A 173 12.43 10.45 4.89
C ASP A 173 11.90 10.27 6.32
N VAL A 174 11.00 9.30 6.51
CA VAL A 174 10.40 9.02 7.82
C VAL A 174 10.29 7.54 8.08
N ALA A 175 10.38 7.16 9.35
CA ALA A 175 10.25 5.77 9.79
C ALA A 175 8.83 5.19 9.55
N GLY A 176 7.81 6.02 9.52
CA GLY A 176 6.43 5.62 9.27
C GLY A 176 5.83 4.67 10.30
N LEU A 177 4.66 4.14 9.97
CA LEU A 177 3.92 3.23 10.86
C LEU A 177 4.65 1.91 11.11
N GLY A 178 5.45 1.46 10.15
CA GLY A 178 6.18 0.20 10.27
C GLY A 178 7.20 0.23 11.40
N GLY A 179 8.11 1.22 11.39
CA GLY A 179 9.10 1.42 12.44
C GLY A 179 8.46 1.72 13.80
N ALA A 180 7.43 2.57 13.83
CA ALA A 180 6.68 2.87 15.04
C ALA A 180 6.02 1.64 15.67
N SER A 181 5.51 0.74 14.85
CA SER A 181 4.88 -0.49 15.34
C SER A 181 5.88 -1.41 16.01
N LEU A 182 7.09 -1.50 15.50
CA LEU A 182 8.17 -2.31 16.07
C LEU A 182 8.76 -1.68 17.35
N SER A 183 8.90 -0.35 17.39
CA SER A 183 9.39 0.37 18.56
C SER A 183 8.32 0.55 19.65
N GLY A 184 7.04 0.31 19.35
CA GLY A 184 5.92 0.58 20.24
C GLY A 184 5.54 2.07 20.35
N GLU A 185 6.05 2.91 19.46
CA GLU A 185 5.75 4.33 19.40
C GLU A 185 4.29 4.58 18.99
N ASN A 186 3.69 5.67 19.48
CA ASN A 186 2.34 6.03 19.11
C ASN A 186 2.33 6.64 17.69
N TRP A 187 1.51 6.11 16.80
CA TRP A 187 1.38 6.57 15.43
C TRP A 187 1.03 8.07 15.30
N ARG A 188 0.36 8.62 16.30
CA ARG A 188 -0.01 10.05 16.30
C ARG A 188 1.20 10.98 16.26
N THR A 189 2.33 10.57 16.84
CA THR A 189 3.56 11.38 16.88
C THR A 189 4.30 11.44 15.54
N LEU A 190 3.95 10.54 14.61
CA LEU A 190 4.59 10.41 13.30
C LEU A 190 3.74 10.98 12.16
N LEU A 191 2.62 11.61 12.48
CA LEU A 191 1.78 12.25 11.47
C LEU A 191 2.54 13.40 10.79
N LEU A 192 2.53 13.39 9.47
CA LEU A 192 3.09 14.43 8.61
C LEU A 192 1.96 15.30 8.06
N THR A 193 2.25 16.55 7.79
CA THR A 193 1.32 17.41 7.06
C THR A 193 1.63 17.32 5.57
N GLY A 194 0.67 16.79 4.83
CA GLY A 194 0.69 16.71 3.38
C GLY A 194 -0.08 17.86 2.71
N SER A 195 -0.34 17.72 1.42
CA SER A 195 -1.12 18.67 0.63
C SER A 195 -2.53 18.88 1.21
N CYS A 196 -3.05 20.09 1.07
CA CYS A 196 -4.39 20.50 1.55
C CYS A 196 -4.58 20.29 3.06
N ASP A 197 -3.54 20.50 3.86
CA ASP A 197 -3.56 20.29 5.33
C ASP A 197 -4.01 18.89 5.76
N THR A 198 -3.80 17.89 4.91
CA THR A 198 -4.11 16.50 5.21
C THR A 198 -3.03 15.92 6.10
N GLN A 199 -3.42 15.30 7.21
CA GLN A 199 -2.49 14.54 8.02
C GLN A 199 -2.24 13.17 7.36
N VAL A 200 -0.99 12.77 7.22
CA VAL A 200 -0.63 11.49 6.61
C VAL A 200 0.35 10.72 7.47
N LEU A 201 0.07 9.44 7.66
CA LEU A 201 0.97 8.46 8.25
C LEU A 201 1.44 7.53 7.14
N PRO A 202 2.67 7.64 6.67
CA PRO A 202 3.23 6.74 5.66
C PRO A 202 3.51 5.37 6.26
N TYR A 203 3.59 4.33 5.43
CA TYR A 203 4.09 3.02 5.84
C TYR A 203 5.53 3.12 6.35
N GLY A 204 6.34 3.93 5.68
CA GLY A 204 7.76 4.14 5.98
C GLY A 204 8.68 3.13 5.30
N ALA A 205 9.98 3.41 5.35
CA ALA A 205 10.99 2.51 4.85
C ALA A 205 11.37 1.50 5.95
N LEU A 206 11.17 0.21 5.66
CA LEU A 206 11.54 -0.88 6.55
C LEU A 206 12.52 -1.83 5.87
N PRO A 207 13.64 -2.20 6.53
CA PRO A 207 14.45 -3.33 6.14
C PRO A 207 13.63 -4.62 6.06
N LEU A 208 14.09 -5.58 5.25
CA LEU A 208 13.31 -6.81 4.99
C LEU A 208 13.07 -7.66 6.25
N ASP A 209 14.03 -7.70 7.15
CA ASP A 209 13.95 -8.41 8.43
C ASP A 209 12.96 -7.75 9.40
N GLU A 210 12.97 -6.43 9.50
CA GLU A 210 11.99 -5.67 10.27
C GLU A 210 10.58 -5.82 9.70
N ARG A 211 10.44 -5.80 8.38
CA ARG A 211 9.16 -6.05 7.71
C ARG A 211 8.60 -7.43 8.05
N ARG A 212 9.42 -8.48 8.03
CA ARG A 212 9.02 -9.83 8.45
C ARG A 212 8.61 -9.88 9.92
N SER A 213 9.31 -9.15 10.79
CA SER A 213 8.94 -9.04 12.19
C SER A 213 7.57 -8.38 12.37
N LEU A 214 7.30 -7.30 11.63
CA LEU A 214 6.00 -6.64 11.63
C LEU A 214 4.89 -7.56 11.11
N GLU A 215 5.12 -8.28 10.02
CA GLU A 215 4.19 -9.27 9.46
C GLU A 215 3.85 -10.35 10.49
N HIS A 216 4.84 -10.81 11.25
CA HIS A 216 4.63 -11.78 12.33
C HIS A 216 3.77 -11.22 13.48
N PHE A 217 3.97 -9.97 13.88
CA PHE A 217 3.08 -9.31 14.86
C PHE A 217 1.64 -9.24 14.36
N GLN A 218 1.45 -8.88 13.10
CA GLN A 218 0.13 -8.78 12.47
C GLN A 218 -0.56 -10.14 12.34
N GLU A 219 0.19 -11.23 12.15
CA GLU A 219 -0.34 -12.60 12.08
C GLU A 219 -0.89 -13.08 13.43
N ASN A 220 -0.20 -12.73 14.50
CA ASN A 220 -0.56 -13.16 15.85
C ASN A 220 -1.66 -12.30 16.48
N ASP A 221 -2.04 -11.20 15.83
CA ASP A 221 -3.00 -10.25 16.37
C ASP A 221 -4.02 -9.79 15.32
N PRO A 222 -5.19 -10.44 15.22
CA PRO A 222 -6.22 -10.07 14.27
C PRO A 222 -6.83 -8.67 14.50
N HIS A 223 -6.55 -8.04 15.63
CA HIS A 223 -7.01 -6.70 15.99
C HIS A 223 -5.88 -5.67 16.05
N TRP A 224 -4.69 -5.99 15.52
CA TRP A 224 -3.52 -5.13 15.58
C TRP A 224 -3.82 -3.71 15.05
N LEU A 225 -4.39 -3.59 13.86
CA LEU A 225 -4.65 -2.30 13.23
C LEU A 225 -5.63 -1.44 14.04
N VAL A 226 -6.75 -2.02 14.46
CA VAL A 226 -7.74 -1.27 15.26
C VAL A 226 -7.16 -0.84 16.61
N ARG A 227 -6.27 -1.63 17.21
CA ARG A 227 -5.55 -1.24 18.43
C ARG A 227 -4.60 -0.07 18.18
N GLN A 228 -3.85 -0.09 17.09
CA GLN A 228 -2.95 1.02 16.76
C GLN A 228 -3.74 2.32 16.53
N ILE A 229 -4.84 2.27 15.81
CA ILE A 229 -5.72 3.42 15.59
C ILE A 229 -6.33 3.90 16.92
N ALA A 230 -6.80 3.00 17.77
CA ALA A 230 -7.38 3.35 19.08
C ALA A 230 -6.34 4.05 19.99
N ARG A 231 -5.06 3.64 19.95
CA ARG A 231 -3.96 4.29 20.68
C ARG A 231 -3.72 5.74 20.25
N MET A 232 -4.12 6.12 19.05
CA MET A 232 -4.01 7.50 18.59
C MET A 232 -4.98 8.45 19.29
N GLN A 233 -6.00 7.93 20.00
CA GLN A 233 -7.00 8.70 20.73
C GLN A 233 -7.62 9.80 19.86
N LEU A 234 -8.15 9.40 18.71
CA LEU A 234 -8.83 10.28 17.77
C LEU A 234 -10.26 10.58 18.26
N ASP A 235 -10.76 11.75 17.89
CA ASP A 235 -12.13 12.15 18.22
C ASP A 235 -13.17 11.40 17.36
N ALA A 236 -14.41 11.28 17.86
CA ALA A 236 -15.49 10.55 17.16
C ALA A 236 -15.83 11.17 15.79
N ARG A 237 -15.51 12.45 15.58
CA ARG A 237 -15.73 13.13 14.29
C ARG A 237 -14.55 13.04 13.35
N ASP A 238 -13.36 12.64 13.84
CA ASP A 238 -12.18 12.48 13.00
C ASP A 238 -12.40 11.38 11.95
N VAL A 239 -11.84 11.57 10.78
CA VAL A 239 -11.94 10.64 9.66
C VAL A 239 -10.57 10.04 9.36
N VAL A 240 -10.50 8.74 9.29
CA VAL A 240 -9.29 8.00 8.92
C VAL A 240 -9.51 7.31 7.58
N ILE A 241 -8.70 7.64 6.58
CA ILE A 241 -8.69 6.97 5.28
C ILE A 241 -7.54 5.96 5.29
N LEU A 242 -7.87 4.67 5.16
CA LEU A 242 -6.89 3.60 5.06
C LEU A 242 -6.65 3.25 3.59
N ASP A 243 -5.42 3.41 3.11
CA ASP A 243 -5.00 2.87 1.82
C ASP A 243 -4.50 1.44 1.99
N VAL A 244 -5.33 0.45 1.62
CA VAL A 244 -5.09 -0.96 1.90
C VAL A 244 -4.35 -1.62 0.73
N PRO A 245 -3.22 -2.35 0.95
CA PRO A 245 -2.49 -3.01 -0.12
C PRO A 245 -3.36 -4.00 -0.89
N CYS A 246 -3.16 -4.05 -2.20
CA CYS A 246 -3.83 -5.04 -3.04
C CYS A 246 -3.16 -6.42 -2.88
N GLY A 247 -3.96 -7.46 -2.70
CA GLY A 247 -3.46 -8.85 -2.62
C GLY A 247 -2.99 -9.32 -1.24
N ASP A 248 -2.92 -8.44 -0.25
CA ASP A 248 -2.69 -8.83 1.14
C ASP A 248 -4.02 -9.05 1.87
N LEU A 249 -4.47 -10.31 1.92
CA LEU A 249 -5.73 -10.68 2.58
C LEU A 249 -5.72 -10.43 4.08
N ARG A 250 -4.57 -10.54 4.72
CA ARG A 250 -4.41 -10.31 6.16
C ARG A 250 -4.63 -8.82 6.46
N MET A 251 -3.96 -7.94 5.74
CA MET A 251 -4.14 -6.51 5.91
C MET A 251 -5.55 -6.06 5.53
N LEU A 252 -6.14 -6.68 4.49
CA LEU A 252 -7.54 -6.46 4.15
C LEU A 252 -8.47 -6.80 5.33
N GLN A 253 -8.33 -7.98 5.96
CA GLN A 253 -9.13 -8.38 7.11
C GLN A 253 -8.96 -7.45 8.30
N GLN A 254 -7.73 -7.02 8.60
CA GLN A 254 -7.42 -6.03 9.63
C GLN A 254 -8.12 -4.69 9.36
N ALA A 255 -8.04 -4.20 8.12
CA ALA A 255 -8.68 -2.96 7.71
C ALA A 255 -10.20 -3.04 7.78
N LEU A 256 -10.80 -4.15 7.34
CA LEU A 256 -12.25 -4.39 7.41
C LEU A 256 -12.75 -4.45 8.86
N THR A 257 -11.94 -5.02 9.77
CA THR A 257 -12.27 -5.07 11.21
C THR A 257 -12.27 -3.68 11.85
N ALA A 258 -11.40 -2.79 11.37
CA ALA A 258 -11.29 -1.42 11.87
C ALA A 258 -12.30 -0.46 11.23
N ALA A 259 -12.82 -0.78 10.05
CA ALA A 259 -13.59 0.12 9.22
C ALA A 259 -15.04 0.29 9.70
N SER A 260 -15.54 1.53 9.68
CA SER A 260 -16.97 1.86 9.70
C SER A 260 -17.55 1.92 8.29
N GLN A 261 -16.71 2.23 7.29
CA GLN A 261 -17.09 2.21 5.88
C GLN A 261 -16.01 1.55 5.03
N VAL A 262 -16.41 0.86 3.97
CA VAL A 262 -15.52 0.24 2.98
C VAL A 262 -15.81 0.84 1.61
N LEU A 263 -14.77 1.34 0.94
CA LEU A 263 -14.85 1.87 -0.41
C LEU A 263 -14.07 0.95 -1.35
N VAL A 264 -14.81 0.16 -2.12
CA VAL A 264 -14.24 -0.78 -3.10
C VAL A 264 -14.01 -0.07 -4.43
N VAL A 265 -12.78 0.00 -4.88
CA VAL A 265 -12.39 0.65 -6.13
C VAL A 265 -12.31 -0.37 -7.25
N LEU A 266 -13.04 -0.11 -8.34
CA LEU A 266 -13.13 -0.93 -9.54
C LEU A 266 -12.78 -0.09 -10.77
N THR A 267 -12.51 -0.75 -11.89
CA THR A 267 -12.50 -0.15 -13.24
C THR A 267 -13.55 -0.83 -14.12
N ALA A 268 -14.08 -0.13 -15.11
CA ALA A 268 -15.08 -0.68 -16.04
C ALA A 268 -14.39 -1.58 -17.08
N ASP A 269 -13.84 -2.71 -16.63
CA ASP A 269 -13.15 -3.70 -17.45
C ASP A 269 -13.51 -5.14 -17.05
N ALA A 270 -13.20 -6.09 -17.94
CA ALA A 270 -13.48 -7.51 -17.72
C ALA A 270 -12.76 -8.10 -16.50
N ALA A 271 -11.53 -7.65 -16.22
CA ALA A 271 -10.76 -8.18 -15.10
C ALA A 271 -11.37 -7.79 -13.75
N CYS A 272 -11.86 -6.54 -13.61
CA CYS A 272 -12.58 -6.13 -12.41
C CYS A 272 -13.93 -6.85 -12.26
N TYR A 273 -14.63 -7.14 -13.36
CA TYR A 273 -15.86 -7.93 -13.30
C TYR A 273 -15.61 -9.35 -12.77
N VAL A 274 -14.56 -10.02 -13.28
CA VAL A 274 -14.19 -11.37 -12.85
C VAL A 274 -13.75 -11.41 -11.38
N THR A 275 -13.00 -10.40 -10.93
CA THR A 275 -12.51 -10.34 -9.54
C THR A 275 -13.55 -9.81 -8.55
N LEU A 276 -14.71 -9.34 -9.01
CA LEU A 276 -15.76 -8.81 -8.14
C LEU A 276 -16.35 -9.87 -7.21
N ASP A 277 -16.56 -11.11 -7.69
CA ASP A 277 -17.03 -12.24 -6.87
C ASP A 277 -16.02 -12.57 -5.77
N GLN A 278 -14.75 -12.57 -6.09
CA GLN A 278 -13.68 -12.79 -5.13
C GLN A 278 -13.68 -11.69 -4.04
N MET A 279 -13.79 -10.42 -4.45
CA MET A 279 -13.88 -9.31 -3.50
C MET A 279 -15.11 -9.45 -2.60
N GLN A 280 -16.26 -9.78 -3.16
CA GLN A 280 -17.49 -9.98 -2.39
C GLN A 280 -17.34 -11.12 -1.38
N GLY A 281 -16.69 -12.24 -1.77
CA GLY A 281 -16.39 -13.35 -0.86
C GLY A 281 -15.46 -12.96 0.28
N TRP A 282 -14.50 -12.05 0.06
CA TRP A 282 -13.64 -11.54 1.13
C TRP A 282 -14.36 -10.59 2.09
N LEU A 283 -15.35 -9.84 1.60
CA LEU A 283 -16.16 -8.90 2.39
C LEU A 283 -17.27 -9.60 3.19
N GLU A 284 -17.83 -10.69 2.67
CA GLU A 284 -18.99 -11.36 3.21
C GLU A 284 -18.89 -11.70 4.71
N PRO A 285 -17.79 -12.27 5.23
CA PRO A 285 -17.67 -12.59 6.65
C PRO A 285 -17.82 -11.38 7.57
N VAL A 286 -17.30 -10.21 7.13
CA VAL A 286 -17.35 -8.97 7.90
C VAL A 286 -18.73 -8.30 7.78
N LEU A 287 -19.31 -8.33 6.57
CA LEU A 287 -20.65 -7.79 6.31
C LEU A 287 -21.77 -8.60 6.96
N ALA A 288 -21.54 -9.87 7.26
CA ALA A 288 -22.47 -10.73 8.03
C ALA A 288 -22.31 -10.57 9.56
N GLY A 289 -21.36 -9.78 10.03
CA GLY A 289 -21.09 -9.54 11.45
C GLY A 289 -22.20 -8.75 12.15
N SER A 290 -22.08 -8.62 13.48
CA SER A 290 -23.07 -7.91 14.31
C SER A 290 -23.08 -6.39 14.08
N GLN A 291 -22.00 -5.82 13.60
CA GLN A 291 -21.86 -4.40 13.28
C GLN A 291 -21.10 -4.27 11.94
N PRO A 292 -21.79 -4.53 10.81
CA PRO A 292 -21.13 -4.50 9.51
C PRO A 292 -20.79 -3.08 9.10
N PRO A 293 -19.61 -2.86 8.49
CA PRO A 293 -19.30 -1.58 7.86
C PRO A 293 -20.23 -1.33 6.68
N ALA A 294 -20.53 -0.07 6.41
CA ALA A 294 -21.22 0.29 5.18
C ALA A 294 -20.29 0.06 3.97
N CYS A 295 -20.74 -0.73 2.98
CA CYS A 295 -19.92 -1.11 1.84
C CYS A 295 -20.39 -0.41 0.57
N HIS A 296 -19.50 0.37 -0.04
CA HIS A 296 -19.73 1.15 -1.26
C HIS A 296 -18.71 0.82 -2.34
N TYR A 297 -19.09 1.05 -3.60
CA TYR A 297 -18.26 0.81 -4.76
C TYR A 297 -18.07 2.10 -5.56
N VAL A 298 -16.88 2.26 -6.12
CA VAL A 298 -16.54 3.36 -7.03
C VAL A 298 -15.95 2.76 -8.30
N ILE A 299 -16.47 3.18 -9.44
CA ILE A 299 -15.87 2.87 -10.74
C ILE A 299 -14.93 4.02 -11.09
N ASN A 300 -13.63 3.74 -11.10
CA ASN A 300 -12.58 4.68 -11.43
C ASN A 300 -12.08 4.47 -12.86
N ARG A 301 -11.47 5.49 -13.45
CA ARG A 301 -10.92 5.47 -14.82
C ARG A 301 -11.94 5.07 -15.87
N PHE A 302 -13.16 5.58 -15.73
CA PHE A 302 -14.23 5.32 -16.69
C PHE A 302 -14.04 6.12 -17.96
N ASP A 303 -13.86 5.43 -19.07
CA ASP A 303 -13.75 6.03 -20.40
C ASP A 303 -15.06 5.91 -21.18
N ALA A 304 -15.82 6.98 -21.20
CA ALA A 304 -17.11 7.04 -21.91
C ALA A 304 -16.97 7.00 -23.46
N SER A 305 -15.77 7.23 -24.00
CA SER A 305 -15.54 7.16 -25.46
C SER A 305 -15.48 5.72 -25.97
N ARG A 306 -15.08 4.77 -25.10
CA ARG A 306 -14.95 3.35 -25.44
C ARG A 306 -16.24 2.60 -25.20
N THR A 307 -16.78 1.97 -26.24
CA THR A 307 -18.02 1.16 -26.15
C THR A 307 -17.92 0.08 -25.09
N PHE A 308 -16.82 -0.68 -25.07
CA PHE A 308 -16.61 -1.72 -24.09
C PHE A 308 -16.62 -1.20 -22.63
N SER A 309 -16.05 -0.02 -22.36
CA SER A 309 -16.08 0.58 -21.03
C SER A 309 -17.51 0.94 -20.61
N ARG A 310 -18.33 1.46 -21.53
CA ARG A 310 -19.75 1.74 -21.29
C ARG A 310 -20.55 0.47 -21.00
N ASP A 311 -20.37 -0.57 -21.83
CA ASP A 311 -21.07 -1.85 -21.64
C ASP A 311 -20.72 -2.47 -20.29
N MET A 312 -19.44 -2.45 -19.91
CA MET A 312 -18.98 -2.94 -18.61
C MET A 312 -19.52 -2.10 -17.44
N TYR A 313 -19.57 -0.77 -17.61
CA TYR A 313 -20.20 0.11 -16.63
C TYR A 313 -21.66 -0.27 -16.40
N ASP A 314 -22.45 -0.46 -17.46
CA ASP A 314 -23.87 -0.82 -17.37
C ASP A 314 -24.08 -2.17 -16.66
N VAL A 315 -23.20 -3.14 -16.91
CA VAL A 315 -23.23 -4.44 -16.23
C VAL A 315 -22.92 -4.27 -14.75
N LEU A 316 -21.84 -3.55 -14.40
CA LEU A 316 -21.43 -3.32 -13.02
C LEU A 316 -22.47 -2.48 -12.27
N ALA A 317 -22.99 -1.41 -12.87
CA ALA A 317 -23.98 -0.55 -12.24
C ALA A 317 -25.27 -1.32 -11.89
N ARG A 318 -25.76 -2.16 -12.80
CA ARG A 318 -26.91 -3.05 -12.53
C ARG A 318 -26.64 -4.03 -11.40
N ARG A 319 -25.42 -4.61 -11.35
CA ARG A 319 -25.05 -5.58 -10.32
C ARG A 319 -24.86 -4.93 -8.94
N LEU A 320 -24.28 -3.74 -8.88
CA LEU A 320 -23.96 -3.03 -7.66
C LEU A 320 -25.17 -2.27 -7.08
N GLY A 321 -26.08 -1.80 -7.95
CA GLY A 321 -27.25 -1.04 -7.56
C GLY A 321 -26.92 0.19 -6.71
N GLU A 322 -27.64 0.39 -5.63
CA GLU A 322 -27.46 1.53 -4.70
C GLU A 322 -26.11 1.55 -3.96
N ARG A 323 -25.35 0.45 -3.99
CA ARG A 323 -24.00 0.41 -3.44
C ARG A 323 -22.95 1.10 -4.32
N LEU A 324 -23.27 1.37 -5.59
CA LEU A 324 -22.42 2.18 -6.47
C LEU A 324 -22.50 3.64 -6.03
N LEU A 325 -21.44 4.12 -5.37
CA LEU A 325 -21.39 5.47 -4.81
C LEU A 325 -21.15 6.54 -5.88
N GLY A 326 -20.35 6.21 -6.89
CA GLY A 326 -20.02 7.14 -7.97
C GLY A 326 -19.09 6.57 -9.01
N VAL A 327 -18.82 7.40 -10.00
CA VAL A 327 -17.93 7.11 -11.12
C VAL A 327 -16.93 8.25 -11.24
N VAL A 328 -15.66 7.91 -11.45
CA VAL A 328 -14.59 8.87 -11.73
C VAL A 328 -14.12 8.61 -13.17
N ARG A 329 -14.26 9.60 -14.01
CA ARG A 329 -13.85 9.53 -15.42
C ARG A 329 -12.35 9.36 -15.55
N ASP A 330 -11.93 8.67 -16.60
CA ASP A 330 -10.52 8.59 -16.96
C ASP A 330 -10.03 9.99 -17.32
N ASP A 331 -8.93 10.41 -16.70
CA ASP A 331 -8.44 11.77 -16.78
C ASP A 331 -6.93 11.78 -16.73
N TYR A 332 -6.30 12.18 -17.82
CA TYR A 332 -4.85 12.24 -17.95
C TYR A 332 -4.22 13.17 -16.88
N ALA A 333 -4.89 14.27 -16.56
CA ALA A 333 -4.37 15.21 -15.56
C ALA A 333 -4.29 14.56 -14.15
N LEU A 334 -5.25 13.67 -13.82
CA LEU A 334 -5.18 12.86 -12.59
C LEU A 334 -4.08 11.79 -12.67
N ALA A 335 -3.92 11.15 -13.82
CA ALA A 335 -2.89 10.12 -14.01
C ALA A 335 -1.47 10.71 -13.92
N GLU A 336 -1.27 11.91 -14.43
CA GLU A 336 0.01 12.62 -14.45
C GLU A 336 0.31 13.40 -13.17
N SER A 337 -0.69 13.65 -12.32
CA SER A 337 -0.56 14.50 -11.12
C SER A 337 0.59 14.06 -10.21
N LEU A 338 0.81 12.76 -10.07
CA LEU A 338 1.90 12.19 -9.27
C LEU A 338 3.27 12.57 -9.85
N ALA A 339 3.44 12.51 -11.18
CA ALA A 339 4.69 12.85 -11.84
C ALA A 339 5.07 14.33 -11.65
N TYR A 340 4.07 15.20 -11.58
CA TYR A 340 4.26 16.62 -11.31
C TYR A 340 4.33 16.97 -9.81
N GLY A 341 4.22 15.99 -8.92
CA GLY A 341 4.21 16.20 -7.47
C GLY A 341 2.99 16.96 -6.98
N HIS A 342 1.88 16.81 -7.66
CA HIS A 342 0.61 17.42 -7.29
C HIS A 342 -0.35 16.36 -6.74
N ASN A 343 -1.14 16.74 -5.75
CA ASN A 343 -2.28 15.94 -5.36
C ASN A 343 -3.35 15.99 -6.47
N ALA A 344 -4.04 14.90 -6.69
CA ALA A 344 -5.12 14.78 -7.68
C ALA A 344 -6.18 15.90 -7.57
N VAL A 345 -6.41 16.46 -6.38
CA VAL A 345 -7.38 17.55 -6.15
C VAL A 345 -6.82 18.96 -6.41
N GLN A 346 -5.50 19.09 -6.56
CA GLN A 346 -4.81 20.34 -6.91
C GLN A 346 -4.72 20.56 -8.42
N VAL A 347 -5.05 19.54 -9.20
CA VAL A 347 -5.22 19.64 -10.65
C VAL A 347 -6.28 20.71 -10.96
N PRO A 348 -6.16 21.48 -12.04
CA PRO A 348 -7.11 22.53 -12.39
C PRO A 348 -8.56 22.07 -12.27
N SER A 349 -9.41 22.91 -11.68
CA SER A 349 -10.81 22.57 -11.36
C SER A 349 -11.68 22.24 -12.59
N ALA A 350 -11.17 22.49 -13.80
CA ALA A 350 -11.79 22.12 -15.07
C ALA A 350 -11.60 20.64 -15.44
N SER A 351 -10.71 19.91 -14.76
CA SER A 351 -10.49 18.49 -15.00
C SER A 351 -11.74 17.68 -14.65
N PRO A 352 -12.28 16.88 -15.61
CA PRO A 352 -13.49 16.09 -15.36
C PRO A 352 -13.35 15.12 -14.19
N GLY A 353 -12.22 14.44 -14.08
CA GLY A 353 -11.96 13.51 -12.99
C GLY A 353 -11.88 14.19 -11.63
N THR A 354 -11.30 15.40 -11.54
CA THR A 354 -11.28 16.17 -10.30
C THR A 354 -12.69 16.59 -9.86
N GLN A 355 -13.56 16.96 -10.82
CA GLN A 355 -14.96 17.26 -10.52
C GLN A 355 -15.69 16.03 -9.98
N ASP A 356 -15.48 14.87 -10.58
CA ASP A 356 -16.08 13.61 -10.13
C ASP A 356 -15.60 13.23 -8.73
N LEU A 357 -14.31 13.43 -8.43
CA LEU A 357 -13.75 13.21 -7.07
C LEU A 357 -14.40 14.13 -6.02
N ARG A 358 -14.70 15.39 -6.38
CA ARG A 358 -15.41 16.33 -5.49
C ARG A 358 -16.85 15.90 -5.24
N VAL A 359 -17.56 15.47 -6.29
CA VAL A 359 -18.92 14.92 -6.14
C VAL A 359 -18.90 13.69 -5.25
N LEU A 360 -17.99 12.76 -5.50
CA LEU A 360 -17.82 11.54 -4.72
C LEU A 360 -17.55 11.85 -3.23
N SER A 361 -16.66 12.81 -2.95
CA SER A 361 -16.36 13.20 -1.57
C SER A 361 -17.56 13.80 -0.85
N ASN A 362 -18.38 14.61 -1.53
CA ASN A 362 -19.59 15.18 -0.95
C ASN A 362 -20.63 14.09 -0.61
N VAL A 363 -20.80 13.09 -1.49
CA VAL A 363 -21.68 11.95 -1.22
C VAL A 363 -21.16 11.15 -0.03
N LEU A 364 -19.86 10.93 0.08
CA LEU A 364 -19.25 10.22 1.19
C LEU A 364 -19.43 10.99 2.51
N ILE A 365 -19.20 12.31 2.53
CA ILE A 365 -19.44 13.17 3.70
C ILE A 365 -20.91 13.08 4.14
N ALA A 366 -21.86 13.18 3.20
CA ALA A 366 -23.27 13.07 3.52
C ALA A 366 -23.61 11.73 4.20
N ARG A 367 -23.01 10.63 3.76
CA ARG A 367 -23.17 9.31 4.36
C ARG A 367 -22.57 9.22 5.76
N LEU A 368 -21.40 9.80 5.97
CA LEU A 368 -20.77 9.87 7.29
C LEU A 368 -21.65 10.62 8.30
N LEU A 369 -22.27 11.71 7.87
CA LEU A 369 -23.13 12.52 8.73
C LEU A 369 -24.49 11.87 9.04
N THR A 370 -25.03 11.07 8.12
CA THR A 370 -26.28 10.34 8.36
C THR A 370 -26.14 9.19 9.34
N GLN A 371 -25.00 8.50 9.36
CA GLN A 371 -24.71 7.46 10.35
C GLN A 371 -24.72 8.02 11.79
N ASP A 372 -24.18 9.20 12.01
CA ASP A 372 -24.21 9.85 13.34
C ASP A 372 -25.63 10.10 13.85
N VAL A 373 -26.55 10.44 12.96
CA VAL A 373 -27.94 10.69 13.33
C VAL A 373 -28.67 9.42 13.72
N GLU A 374 -28.33 8.30 13.07
CA GLU A 374 -28.92 6.98 13.38
C GLU A 374 -28.36 6.41 14.68
N GLU A 375 -27.04 6.49 14.91
CA GLU A 375 -26.40 6.04 16.16
C GLU A 375 -26.89 6.85 17.37
N ASN A 376 -27.03 8.17 17.23
CA ASN A 376 -27.57 9.03 18.29
C ASN A 376 -29.07 8.83 18.56
N ARG A 377 -29.82 8.17 17.66
CA ARG A 377 -31.25 7.82 17.91
C ARG A 377 -31.41 6.48 18.60
N LEU A 378 -30.39 5.62 18.57
CA LEU A 378 -30.40 4.28 19.14
C LEU A 378 -29.69 4.22 20.51
N SER A 379 -28.96 5.25 20.89
CA SER A 379 -28.32 5.44 22.21
C SER A 379 -29.24 6.22 23.16
#